data_d86dc68d008166c1472d73e9d44d470a
#
_entry.id   d86dc68d008166c1472d73e9d44d470a
#
_cell.length_a   1.000
_cell.length_b   1.000
_cell.length_c   1.000
_cell.angle_alpha   90.00
_cell.angle_beta   90.00
_cell.angle_gamma   90.00
#
_symmetry.space_group_name_H-M   'P 1'
#
loop_
_entity.id
_entity.type
_entity.pdbx_description
1 polymer ?
#
loop_
_entity_poly.entity_id
_entity_poly.type
_entity_poly.pdbx_seq_one_letter_code
_entity_poly.pdbx_strand_id
1 'polypeptide(L)'
;MKILVLHGHLSMGGEERVLLNVLRNLVELNYDVDLLITWNHKENNLFENEIPKKVNYEFLFDSYNGKNKLIKEIYRIKAKTTYLKKIEKKIKNEKYDIVIDYSSNLLKYDNFDIKIPVFAWIHFSLTFGEKLTLEKTKKYKKQYKKYSKIFAITRVMKEEFINKVGIDEKKVELVYNPIDLKLIEKKAENVEKKYENYLKQDYFLQVSRLTQQKQPEHLVDIYYKLKQSGIKEKLYFIGDGEKKEIIKQKIKEYNLENDIILLGQIENPYPFFKNAKLFVHTAKYEGLPTVLLESLALGTPVVSYDCPTGPRDILGKNSEYGELISLNDKDMFVEKVLELMNSKEKYEKYKKLSLIRANDFSMENNKVKLKELIENIKK
;
A
#
# COMPACT_ATOMS: atom_id res chain seq x y z
N MET A 1 -24.40 -13.80 -3.59
CA MET A 1 -24.38 -12.67 -2.66
C MET A 1 -24.07 -11.40 -3.44
N LYS A 2 -24.76 -10.33 -3.10
CA LYS A 2 -24.52 -9.00 -3.66
C LYS A 2 -23.76 -8.13 -2.68
N ILE A 3 -22.61 -7.59 -3.10
CA ILE A 3 -21.69 -6.85 -2.25
C ILE A 3 -21.54 -5.43 -2.76
N LEU A 4 -21.71 -4.44 -1.89
CA LEU A 4 -21.40 -3.04 -2.18
C LEU A 4 -20.04 -2.68 -1.61
N VAL A 5 -19.10 -2.27 -2.46
CA VAL A 5 -17.78 -1.77 -2.06
C VAL A 5 -17.79 -0.24 -2.12
N LEU A 6 -17.44 0.43 -1.02
CA LEU A 6 -17.34 1.89 -0.92
C LEU A 6 -15.87 2.30 -0.99
N HIS A 7 -15.54 3.19 -1.92
CA HIS A 7 -14.17 3.73 -2.05
C HIS A 7 -14.16 5.25 -2.21
N GLY A 8 -13.00 5.88 -1.94
CA GLY A 8 -12.85 7.33 -1.99
C GLY A 8 -12.73 7.90 -3.40
N HIS A 9 -11.77 7.41 -4.16
CA HIS A 9 -11.40 7.87 -5.50
C HIS A 9 -10.54 6.82 -6.21
N LEU A 10 -10.31 6.98 -7.52
CA LEU A 10 -9.47 6.08 -8.34
C LEU A 10 -8.20 6.77 -8.86
N SER A 11 -7.61 7.65 -8.07
CA SER A 11 -6.34 8.30 -8.42
C SER A 11 -5.16 7.33 -8.29
N MET A 12 -3.94 7.77 -8.62
CA MET A 12 -2.75 6.92 -8.52
C MET A 12 -2.39 6.62 -7.06
N GLY A 13 -2.35 5.33 -6.69
CA GLY A 13 -1.90 4.89 -5.36
C GLY A 13 -1.84 3.39 -5.21
N GLY A 14 -1.14 2.94 -4.15
CA GLY A 14 -1.08 1.51 -3.81
C GLY A 14 -2.42 0.96 -3.30
N GLU A 15 -3.22 1.80 -2.63
CA GLU A 15 -4.55 1.43 -2.13
C GLU A 15 -5.49 1.08 -3.28
N GLU A 16 -5.50 1.88 -4.35
CA GLU A 16 -6.34 1.66 -5.53
C GLU A 16 -5.90 0.40 -6.30
N ARG A 17 -4.60 0.16 -6.43
CA ARG A 17 -4.09 -1.09 -7.04
C ARG A 17 -4.56 -2.32 -6.26
N VAL A 18 -4.50 -2.26 -4.94
CA VAL A 18 -4.98 -3.35 -4.07
C VAL A 18 -6.50 -3.51 -4.18
N LEU A 19 -7.27 -2.41 -4.24
CA LEU A 19 -8.71 -2.46 -4.46
C LEU A 19 -9.06 -3.27 -5.73
N LEU A 20 -8.38 -3.00 -6.84
CA LEU A 20 -8.61 -3.75 -8.08
C LEU A 20 -8.38 -5.25 -7.92
N ASN A 21 -7.35 -5.64 -7.17
CA ASN A 21 -7.06 -7.04 -6.89
C ASN A 21 -8.15 -7.65 -5.99
N VAL A 22 -8.63 -6.93 -4.98
CA VAL A 22 -9.75 -7.37 -4.13
C VAL A 22 -11.03 -7.53 -4.95
N LEU A 23 -11.35 -6.58 -5.83
CA LEU A 23 -12.53 -6.67 -6.73
C LEU A 23 -12.43 -7.89 -7.65
N ARG A 24 -11.26 -8.19 -8.22
CA ARG A 24 -11.05 -9.41 -9.01
C ARG A 24 -11.32 -10.66 -8.19
N ASN A 25 -10.79 -10.75 -6.97
CA ASN A 25 -11.04 -11.88 -6.09
C ASN A 25 -12.52 -12.06 -5.75
N LEU A 26 -13.25 -10.97 -5.46
CA LEU A 26 -14.69 -11.05 -5.19
C LEU A 26 -15.48 -11.56 -6.40
N VAL A 27 -15.14 -11.09 -7.61
CA VAL A 27 -15.75 -11.54 -8.87
C VAL A 27 -15.43 -13.01 -9.16
N GLU A 28 -14.19 -13.47 -8.92
CA GLU A 28 -13.79 -14.87 -9.07
C GLU A 28 -14.48 -15.81 -8.08
N LEU A 29 -14.89 -15.28 -6.91
CA LEU A 29 -15.74 -15.99 -5.95
C LEU A 29 -17.22 -16.03 -6.35
N ASN A 30 -17.58 -15.53 -7.54
CA ASN A 30 -18.93 -15.43 -8.07
C ASN A 30 -19.87 -14.57 -7.22
N TYR A 31 -19.35 -13.52 -6.58
CA TYR A 31 -20.18 -12.50 -5.95
C TYR A 31 -20.59 -11.45 -7.00
N ASP A 32 -21.81 -10.93 -6.85
CA ASP A 32 -22.29 -9.75 -7.58
C ASP A 32 -21.74 -8.51 -6.87
N VAL A 33 -20.89 -7.74 -7.54
CA VAL A 33 -20.11 -6.66 -6.92
C VAL A 33 -20.42 -5.33 -7.57
N ASP A 34 -20.87 -4.39 -6.76
CA ASP A 34 -20.98 -2.98 -7.14
C ASP A 34 -19.92 -2.15 -6.41
N LEU A 35 -19.24 -1.26 -7.15
CA LEU A 35 -18.26 -0.33 -6.61
C LEU A 35 -18.84 1.09 -6.63
N LEU A 36 -18.97 1.68 -5.44
CA LEU A 36 -19.44 3.05 -5.27
C LEU A 36 -18.27 3.96 -4.91
N ILE A 37 -17.92 4.86 -5.83
CA ILE A 37 -16.78 5.75 -5.70
C ILE A 37 -17.28 7.12 -5.28
N THR A 38 -16.72 7.67 -4.20
CA THR A 38 -17.18 8.96 -3.67
C THR A 38 -16.93 10.10 -4.65
N TRP A 39 -15.71 10.19 -5.20
CA TRP A 39 -15.29 11.32 -6.02
C TRP A 39 -14.87 10.93 -7.42
N ASN A 40 -15.48 11.55 -8.42
CA ASN A 40 -15.03 11.49 -9.81
C ASN A 40 -13.98 12.59 -10.03
N HIS A 41 -12.74 12.20 -10.21
CA HIS A 41 -11.63 13.11 -10.55
C HIS A 41 -11.39 13.22 -12.07
N LYS A 42 -12.32 12.71 -12.89
CA LYS A 42 -12.26 12.72 -14.36
C LYS A 42 -10.93 12.13 -14.88
N GLU A 43 -10.14 12.93 -15.61
CA GLU A 43 -8.87 12.51 -16.20
C GLU A 43 -7.85 11.93 -15.18
N ASN A 44 -8.03 12.20 -13.88
CA ASN A 44 -7.19 11.66 -12.83
C ASN A 44 -7.68 10.33 -12.24
N ASN A 45 -8.75 9.73 -12.81
CA ASN A 45 -9.20 8.38 -12.45
C ASN A 45 -8.37 7.32 -13.18
N LEU A 46 -7.07 7.25 -12.89
CA LEU A 46 -6.10 6.45 -13.65
C LEU A 46 -6.39 4.94 -13.67
N PHE A 47 -7.14 4.44 -12.70
CA PHE A 47 -7.48 3.02 -12.58
C PHE A 47 -8.90 2.66 -13.05
N GLU A 48 -9.67 3.61 -13.58
CA GLU A 48 -11.05 3.38 -14.00
C GLU A 48 -11.15 2.29 -15.08
N ASN A 49 -10.26 2.31 -16.07
CA ASN A 49 -10.21 1.33 -17.15
C ASN A 49 -9.73 -0.07 -16.72
N GLU A 50 -9.19 -0.20 -15.49
CA GLU A 50 -8.72 -1.47 -14.95
C GLU A 50 -9.76 -2.15 -14.04
N ILE A 51 -10.92 -1.52 -13.80
CA ILE A 51 -12.01 -2.13 -13.04
C ILE A 51 -12.45 -3.41 -13.76
N PRO A 52 -12.61 -4.54 -13.05
CA PRO A 52 -13.06 -5.78 -13.67
C PRO A 52 -14.42 -5.61 -14.36
N LYS A 53 -14.58 -6.08 -15.61
CA LYS A 53 -15.78 -5.89 -16.43
C LYS A 53 -17.09 -6.36 -15.80
N LYS A 54 -17.03 -7.28 -14.83
CA LYS A 54 -18.18 -7.80 -14.09
C LYS A 54 -18.55 -6.96 -12.86
N VAL A 55 -17.80 -5.91 -12.56
CA VAL A 55 -18.08 -4.97 -11.47
C VAL A 55 -18.82 -3.79 -12.04
N ASN A 56 -20.04 -3.56 -11.56
CA ASN A 56 -20.74 -2.32 -11.86
C ASN A 56 -20.16 -1.21 -10.99
N TYR A 57 -19.94 -0.03 -11.55
CA TYR A 57 -19.43 1.08 -10.75
C TYR A 57 -20.15 2.39 -11.06
N GLU A 58 -20.19 3.26 -10.05
CA GLU A 58 -20.72 4.61 -10.20
C GLU A 58 -19.98 5.60 -9.30
N PHE A 59 -19.93 6.86 -9.73
CA PHE A 59 -19.41 7.97 -8.94
C PHE A 59 -20.56 8.72 -8.26
N LEU A 60 -20.42 9.01 -6.96
CA LEU A 60 -21.44 9.77 -6.21
C LEU A 60 -21.42 11.26 -6.48
N PHE A 61 -20.23 11.81 -6.64
CA PHE A 61 -20.01 13.26 -6.79
C PHE A 61 -18.88 13.55 -7.77
N ASP A 62 -19.06 14.57 -8.59
CA ASP A 62 -17.95 15.12 -9.37
C ASP A 62 -17.08 16.00 -8.47
N SER A 63 -15.76 15.90 -8.60
CA SER A 63 -14.83 16.79 -7.95
C SER A 63 -14.82 18.16 -8.63
N TYR A 64 -14.79 19.22 -7.83
CA TYR A 64 -14.60 20.56 -8.39
C TYR A 64 -13.12 20.83 -8.65
N ASN A 65 -12.74 20.95 -9.92
CA ASN A 65 -11.36 21.17 -10.36
C ASN A 65 -11.02 22.66 -10.56
N GLY A 66 -11.97 23.59 -10.30
CA GLY A 66 -11.74 25.03 -10.41
C GLY A 66 -10.94 25.60 -9.25
N LYS A 67 -10.36 26.81 -9.47
CA LYS A 67 -9.53 27.53 -8.47
C LYS A 67 -10.32 28.17 -7.33
N ASN A 68 -11.65 28.31 -7.47
CA ASN A 68 -12.49 28.97 -6.48
C ASN A 68 -12.68 28.12 -5.22
N LYS A 69 -12.04 28.54 -4.13
CA LYS A 69 -12.08 27.82 -2.83
C LYS A 69 -13.49 27.74 -2.24
N LEU A 70 -14.33 28.76 -2.41
CA LEU A 70 -15.71 28.81 -1.92
C LEU A 70 -16.57 27.75 -2.61
N ILE A 71 -16.50 27.67 -3.93
CA ILE A 71 -17.24 26.66 -4.69
C ILE A 71 -16.78 25.26 -4.29
N LYS A 72 -15.47 25.04 -4.13
CA LYS A 72 -14.92 23.77 -3.67
C LYS A 72 -15.49 23.35 -2.31
N GLU A 73 -15.63 24.30 -1.39
CA GLU A 73 -16.19 24.02 -0.06
C GLU A 73 -17.70 23.72 -0.12
N ILE A 74 -18.47 24.41 -0.97
CA ILE A 74 -19.89 24.12 -1.20
C ILE A 74 -20.07 22.67 -1.70
N TYR A 75 -19.24 22.23 -2.67
CA TYR A 75 -19.28 20.84 -3.14
C TYR A 75 -18.98 19.83 -2.03
N ARG A 76 -18.00 20.12 -1.16
CA ARG A 76 -17.66 19.29 0.00
C ARG A 76 -18.81 19.18 1.00
N ILE A 77 -19.43 20.33 1.34
CA ILE A 77 -20.57 20.36 2.26
C ILE A 77 -21.74 19.57 1.68
N LYS A 78 -22.08 19.80 0.42
CA LYS A 78 -23.15 19.05 -0.28
C LYS A 78 -22.87 17.54 -0.26
N ALA A 79 -21.65 17.13 -0.57
CA ALA A 79 -21.26 15.72 -0.51
C ALA A 79 -21.41 15.19 0.93
N LYS A 80 -20.86 15.89 1.91
CA LYS A 80 -20.94 15.48 3.33
C LYS A 80 -22.37 15.29 3.82
N THR A 81 -23.28 16.17 3.46
CA THR A 81 -24.68 16.14 3.92
C THR A 81 -25.55 15.11 3.20
N THR A 82 -25.19 14.73 1.96
CA THR A 82 -26.01 13.83 1.15
C THR A 82 -25.44 12.41 1.01
N TYR A 83 -24.19 12.19 1.38
CA TYR A 83 -23.45 10.92 1.21
C TYR A 83 -24.20 9.73 1.79
N LEU A 84 -24.52 9.77 3.11
CA LEU A 84 -25.21 8.66 3.77
C LEU A 84 -26.56 8.37 3.14
N LYS A 85 -27.36 9.40 2.86
CA LYS A 85 -28.69 9.25 2.23
C LYS A 85 -28.59 8.55 0.88
N LYS A 86 -27.56 8.87 0.08
CA LYS A 86 -27.34 8.20 -1.21
C LYS A 86 -26.99 6.72 -1.02
N ILE A 87 -26.10 6.39 -0.10
CA ILE A 87 -25.72 5.00 0.21
C ILE A 87 -26.93 4.21 0.75
N GLU A 88 -27.63 4.73 1.73
CA GLU A 88 -28.81 4.09 2.31
C GLU A 88 -29.91 3.85 1.25
N LYS A 89 -30.15 4.83 0.39
CA LYS A 89 -31.07 4.69 -0.74
C LYS A 89 -30.65 3.57 -1.69
N LYS A 90 -29.36 3.51 -2.04
CA LYS A 90 -28.81 2.47 -2.91
C LYS A 90 -28.96 1.09 -2.28
N ILE A 91 -28.59 0.94 -1.00
CA ILE A 91 -28.71 -0.32 -0.26
C ILE A 91 -30.16 -0.79 -0.23
N LYS A 92 -31.10 0.12 0.04
CA LYS A 92 -32.53 -0.20 0.09
C LYS A 92 -33.07 -0.65 -1.27
N ASN A 93 -32.67 0.01 -2.35
CA ASN A 93 -33.20 -0.25 -3.70
C ASN A 93 -32.64 -1.54 -4.31
N GLU A 94 -31.38 -1.88 -4.05
CA GLU A 94 -30.65 -2.95 -4.75
C GLU A 94 -30.41 -4.20 -3.90
N LYS A 95 -30.83 -4.21 -2.64
CA LYS A 95 -30.81 -5.38 -1.71
C LYS A 95 -29.44 -6.04 -1.59
N TYR A 96 -28.44 -5.30 -1.13
CA TYR A 96 -27.11 -5.85 -0.83
C TYR A 96 -27.13 -6.76 0.41
N ASP A 97 -26.30 -7.79 0.39
CA ASP A 97 -26.05 -8.67 1.53
C ASP A 97 -24.97 -8.11 2.47
N ILE A 98 -23.98 -7.40 1.92
CA ILE A 98 -22.80 -6.87 2.66
C ILE A 98 -22.39 -5.52 2.08
N VAL A 99 -21.88 -4.64 2.94
CA VAL A 99 -21.14 -3.44 2.56
C VAL A 99 -19.68 -3.57 2.98
N ILE A 100 -18.74 -3.31 2.09
CA ILE A 100 -17.31 -3.18 2.40
C ILE A 100 -16.93 -1.71 2.31
N ASP A 101 -16.70 -1.06 3.45
CA ASP A 101 -16.19 0.31 3.53
C ASP A 101 -14.66 0.29 3.39
N TYR A 102 -14.20 0.21 2.12
CA TYR A 102 -12.81 -0.05 1.78
C TYR A 102 -11.87 1.09 2.19
N SER A 103 -12.31 2.34 2.10
CA SER A 103 -11.53 3.52 2.52
C SER A 103 -11.98 4.11 3.85
N SER A 104 -12.77 3.36 4.64
CA SER A 104 -13.31 3.80 5.94
C SER A 104 -14.04 5.15 5.88
N ASN A 105 -14.73 5.44 4.77
CA ASN A 105 -15.42 6.70 4.54
C ASN A 105 -16.62 6.91 5.46
N LEU A 106 -17.27 5.83 5.89
CA LEU A 106 -18.42 5.89 6.82
C LEU A 106 -18.04 6.42 8.21
N LEU A 107 -16.76 6.33 8.60
CA LEU A 107 -16.26 6.88 9.87
C LEU A 107 -16.40 8.40 9.98
N LYS A 108 -16.57 9.10 8.87
CA LYS A 108 -16.83 10.55 8.86
C LYS A 108 -18.23 10.91 9.36
N TYR A 109 -19.09 9.90 9.56
CA TYR A 109 -20.50 10.07 9.90
C TYR A 109 -20.84 9.31 11.18
N ASP A 110 -21.03 10.05 12.27
CA ASP A 110 -21.34 9.46 13.60
C ASP A 110 -22.68 8.73 13.65
N ASN A 111 -23.58 9.04 12.73
CA ASN A 111 -24.97 8.55 12.70
C ASN A 111 -25.26 7.52 11.61
N PHE A 112 -24.25 6.91 10.95
CA PHE A 112 -24.57 5.86 10.00
C PHE A 112 -25.23 4.65 10.70
N ASP A 113 -26.32 4.17 10.13
CA ASP A 113 -27.12 3.07 10.65
C ASP A 113 -27.55 2.14 9.50
N ILE A 114 -26.57 1.42 8.97
CA ILE A 114 -26.79 0.43 7.90
C ILE A 114 -27.16 -0.90 8.56
N LYS A 115 -28.31 -1.46 8.18
CA LYS A 115 -28.91 -2.65 8.84
C LYS A 115 -28.33 -3.99 8.37
N ILE A 116 -27.55 -4.00 7.32
CA ILE A 116 -26.82 -5.18 6.83
C ILE A 116 -25.39 -5.15 7.33
N PRO A 117 -24.66 -6.28 7.34
CA PRO A 117 -23.26 -6.33 7.74
C PRO A 117 -22.39 -5.33 7.00
N VAL A 118 -21.62 -4.53 7.76
CA VAL A 118 -20.63 -3.57 7.22
C VAL A 118 -19.24 -3.97 7.68
N PHE A 119 -18.31 -4.07 6.74
CA PHE A 119 -16.90 -4.35 7.01
C PHE A 119 -16.06 -3.10 6.79
N ALA A 120 -15.22 -2.76 7.76
CA ALA A 120 -14.20 -1.74 7.58
C ALA A 120 -12.91 -2.37 7.06
N TRP A 121 -12.26 -1.74 6.07
CA TRP A 121 -10.91 -2.11 5.65
C TRP A 121 -9.93 -1.02 6.06
N ILE A 122 -8.89 -1.39 6.82
CA ILE A 122 -7.99 -0.44 7.45
C ILE A 122 -6.64 -0.47 6.75
N HIS A 123 -6.31 0.63 6.07
CA HIS A 123 -5.07 0.78 5.30
C HIS A 123 -3.95 1.47 6.06
N PHE A 124 -4.26 2.09 7.21
CA PHE A 124 -3.31 2.88 7.98
C PHE A 124 -3.44 2.63 9.47
N SER A 125 -2.30 2.66 10.19
CA SER A 125 -2.31 2.62 11.64
C SER A 125 -3.03 3.85 12.22
N LEU A 126 -3.78 3.65 13.29
CA LEU A 126 -4.48 4.73 14.00
C LEU A 126 -3.51 5.69 14.69
N THR A 127 -2.29 5.24 14.94
CA THR A 127 -1.31 6.04 15.66
C THR A 127 -0.36 6.79 14.73
N PHE A 128 -0.02 6.28 13.53
CA PHE A 128 0.99 6.86 12.64
C PHE A 128 2.18 7.50 13.39
N GLY A 129 2.65 6.85 14.49
CA GLY A 129 3.69 7.39 15.34
C GLY A 129 3.24 8.44 16.36
N GLU A 130 1.96 8.81 16.40
CA GLU A 130 1.38 9.63 17.45
C GLU A 130 0.76 8.77 18.55
N LYS A 131 0.81 9.24 19.80
CA LYS A 131 0.07 8.57 20.88
C LYS A 131 -1.42 8.75 20.67
N LEU A 132 -2.17 7.65 20.75
CA LEU A 132 -3.62 7.71 20.79
C LEU A 132 -4.07 8.39 22.10
N THR A 133 -4.72 9.55 21.99
CA THR A 133 -5.31 10.20 23.15
C THR A 133 -6.54 9.42 23.63
N LEU A 134 -6.88 9.55 24.90
CA LEU A 134 -8.06 8.90 25.48
C LEU A 134 -9.35 9.29 24.73
N GLU A 135 -9.46 10.54 24.31
CA GLU A 135 -10.58 11.06 23.53
C GLU A 135 -10.66 10.40 22.14
N LYS A 136 -9.55 10.35 21.40
CA LYS A 136 -9.48 9.67 20.09
C LYS A 136 -9.84 8.19 20.25
N THR A 137 -9.35 7.53 21.30
CA THR A 137 -9.64 6.11 21.58
C THR A 137 -11.15 5.88 21.82
N LYS A 138 -11.78 6.69 22.66
CA LYS A 138 -13.24 6.61 22.92
C LYS A 138 -14.04 6.84 21.63
N LYS A 139 -13.65 7.83 20.82
CA LYS A 139 -14.29 8.12 19.54
C LYS A 139 -14.16 6.92 18.58
N TYR A 140 -12.96 6.38 18.38
CA TYR A 140 -12.75 5.22 17.52
C TYR A 140 -13.51 4.00 18.01
N LYS A 141 -13.49 3.72 19.33
CA LYS A 141 -14.28 2.61 19.90
C LYS A 141 -15.76 2.73 19.58
N LYS A 142 -16.36 3.94 19.73
CA LYS A 142 -17.75 4.21 19.38
C LYS A 142 -18.03 3.97 17.90
N GLN A 143 -17.15 4.47 17.02
CA GLN A 143 -17.32 4.39 15.58
C GLN A 143 -17.14 2.96 15.05
N TYR A 144 -16.03 2.28 15.42
CA TYR A 144 -15.73 0.94 14.93
C TYR A 144 -16.62 -0.17 15.51
N LYS A 145 -17.26 0.03 16.65
CA LYS A 145 -18.28 -0.90 17.17
C LYS A 145 -19.45 -1.12 16.20
N LYS A 146 -19.74 -0.18 15.32
CA LYS A 146 -20.81 -0.26 14.32
C LYS A 146 -20.51 -1.23 13.18
N TYR A 147 -19.23 -1.54 12.96
CA TYR A 147 -18.84 -2.51 11.94
C TYR A 147 -19.00 -3.95 12.46
N SER A 148 -19.46 -4.82 11.58
CA SER A 148 -19.58 -6.25 11.86
C SER A 148 -18.21 -6.92 11.88
N LYS A 149 -17.31 -6.51 10.97
CA LYS A 149 -15.91 -6.94 10.90
C LYS A 149 -15.01 -5.76 10.58
N ILE A 150 -13.75 -5.87 10.99
CA ILE A 150 -12.68 -4.91 10.72
C ILE A 150 -11.51 -5.70 10.13
N PHE A 151 -11.13 -5.40 8.89
CA PHE A 151 -10.01 -6.01 8.21
C PHE A 151 -8.78 -5.12 8.38
N ALA A 152 -7.83 -5.57 9.18
CA ALA A 152 -6.54 -4.93 9.38
C ALA A 152 -5.52 -5.55 8.42
N ILE A 153 -4.76 -4.71 7.70
CA ILE A 153 -3.77 -5.20 6.71
C ILE A 153 -2.42 -5.55 7.30
N THR A 154 -2.23 -5.35 8.62
CA THR A 154 -1.01 -5.76 9.35
C THR A 154 -1.36 -6.27 10.73
N ARG A 155 -0.48 -7.09 11.32
CA ARG A 155 -0.63 -7.58 12.70
C ARG A 155 -0.66 -6.44 13.70
N VAL A 156 0.22 -5.45 13.54
CA VAL A 156 0.26 -4.28 14.42
C VAL A 156 -1.07 -3.52 14.39
N MET A 157 -1.67 -3.32 13.21
CA MET A 157 -2.99 -2.68 13.12
C MET A 157 -4.08 -3.53 13.81
N LYS A 158 -4.07 -4.86 13.61
CA LYS A 158 -4.98 -5.76 14.33
C LYS A 158 -4.85 -5.57 15.85
N GLU A 159 -3.63 -5.60 16.38
CA GLU A 159 -3.33 -5.40 17.79
C GLU A 159 -3.73 -4.01 18.30
N GLU A 160 -3.57 -2.96 17.49
CA GLU A 160 -4.04 -1.60 17.84
C GLU A 160 -5.55 -1.56 18.09
N PHE A 161 -6.33 -2.19 17.20
CA PHE A 161 -7.78 -2.24 17.35
C PHE A 161 -8.23 -3.02 18.59
N ILE A 162 -7.60 -4.15 18.87
CA ILE A 162 -7.91 -5.00 20.01
C ILE A 162 -7.44 -4.32 21.32
N ASN A 163 -6.13 -4.02 21.42
CA ASN A 163 -5.49 -3.66 22.67
C ASN A 163 -5.60 -2.17 23.00
N LYS A 164 -5.51 -1.27 21.98
CA LYS A 164 -5.53 0.18 22.22
C LYS A 164 -6.95 0.77 22.11
N VAL A 165 -7.75 0.30 21.14
CA VAL A 165 -9.12 0.79 20.96
C VAL A 165 -10.13 0.00 21.80
N GLY A 166 -9.83 -1.26 22.11
CA GLY A 166 -10.70 -2.15 22.88
C GLY A 166 -11.90 -2.64 22.06
N ILE A 167 -11.65 -3.02 20.81
CA ILE A 167 -12.60 -3.73 19.96
C ILE A 167 -12.51 -5.23 20.26
N ASP A 168 -13.64 -5.92 20.24
CA ASP A 168 -13.68 -7.38 20.40
C ASP A 168 -12.82 -8.06 19.33
N GLU A 169 -11.90 -8.93 19.77
CA GLU A 169 -10.98 -9.67 18.89
C GLU A 169 -11.72 -10.43 17.79
N LYS A 170 -12.90 -11.00 18.09
CA LYS A 170 -13.74 -11.72 17.12
C LYS A 170 -14.18 -10.86 15.93
N LYS A 171 -14.12 -9.54 16.06
CA LYS A 171 -14.44 -8.59 14.98
C LYS A 171 -13.24 -8.18 14.14
N VAL A 172 -11.99 -8.37 14.62
CA VAL A 172 -10.80 -7.85 13.97
C VAL A 172 -10.04 -8.99 13.29
N GLU A 173 -10.03 -8.97 11.99
CA GLU A 173 -9.37 -9.99 11.15
C GLU A 173 -8.11 -9.43 10.49
N LEU A 174 -7.10 -10.27 10.37
CA LEU A 174 -5.91 -9.95 9.56
C LEU A 174 -6.19 -10.34 8.12
N VAL A 175 -6.18 -9.36 7.22
CA VAL A 175 -6.39 -9.55 5.79
C VAL A 175 -5.32 -8.76 5.03
N TYR A 176 -4.26 -9.43 4.65
CA TYR A 176 -3.18 -8.80 3.89
C TYR A 176 -3.64 -8.29 2.53
N ASN A 177 -3.01 -7.22 2.06
CA ASN A 177 -3.20 -6.71 0.71
C ASN A 177 -2.74 -7.76 -0.32
N PRO A 178 -3.61 -8.17 -1.26
CA PRO A 178 -3.21 -9.12 -2.30
C PRO A 178 -2.36 -8.48 -3.38
N ILE A 179 -1.36 -9.23 -3.86
CA ILE A 179 -0.60 -8.92 -5.06
C ILE A 179 -0.83 -9.97 -6.15
N ASP A 180 -0.90 -9.52 -7.38
CA ASP A 180 -1.03 -10.39 -8.55
C ASP A 180 0.36 -10.81 -9.03
N LEU A 181 0.86 -11.94 -8.49
CA LEU A 181 2.18 -12.47 -8.78
C LEU A 181 2.40 -12.72 -10.28
N LYS A 182 1.38 -13.28 -10.96
CA LYS A 182 1.46 -13.59 -12.40
C LYS A 182 1.54 -12.33 -13.25
N LEU A 183 0.78 -11.30 -12.89
CA LEU A 183 0.81 -10.01 -13.58
C LEU A 183 2.15 -9.30 -13.37
N ILE A 184 2.69 -9.32 -12.14
CA ILE A 184 4.00 -8.75 -11.80
C ILE A 184 5.10 -9.42 -12.63
N GLU A 185 5.14 -10.76 -12.63
CA GLU A 185 6.10 -11.55 -13.41
C GLU A 185 6.00 -11.24 -14.91
N LYS A 186 4.78 -11.28 -15.46
CA LYS A 186 4.54 -10.95 -16.88
C LYS A 186 4.99 -9.53 -17.22
N LYS A 187 4.71 -8.55 -16.38
CA LYS A 187 5.11 -7.15 -16.60
C LYS A 187 6.63 -6.96 -16.46
N ALA A 188 7.30 -7.77 -15.64
CA ALA A 188 8.74 -7.72 -15.48
C ALA A 188 9.53 -8.12 -16.74
N GLU A 189 8.90 -8.87 -17.66
CA GLU A 189 9.51 -9.23 -18.96
C GLU A 189 9.37 -8.10 -20.01
N ASN A 190 8.46 -7.14 -19.79
CA ASN A 190 8.19 -6.07 -20.74
C ASN A 190 9.11 -4.87 -20.49
N VAL A 191 10.25 -4.84 -21.17
CA VAL A 191 11.25 -3.77 -21.06
C VAL A 191 11.05 -2.74 -22.17
N GLU A 192 10.85 -1.48 -21.80
CA GLU A 192 10.87 -0.39 -22.77
C GLU A 192 12.32 -0.11 -23.21
N LYS A 193 12.55 0.00 -24.54
CA LYS A 193 13.87 0.18 -25.16
C LYS A 193 14.74 1.29 -24.51
N LYS A 194 14.10 2.39 -24.10
CA LYS A 194 14.81 3.50 -23.43
C LYS A 194 15.46 3.13 -22.09
N TYR A 195 15.05 2.03 -21.46
CA TYR A 195 15.56 1.59 -20.16
C TYR A 195 16.57 0.44 -20.23
N GLU A 196 16.77 -0.20 -21.39
CA GLU A 196 17.66 -1.35 -21.55
C GLU A 196 19.08 -1.13 -21.01
N ASN A 197 19.63 0.07 -21.22
CA ASN A 197 20.99 0.38 -20.77
C ASN A 197 21.08 0.54 -19.24
N TYR A 198 20.02 0.98 -18.58
CA TYR A 198 19.97 1.04 -17.12
C TYR A 198 19.92 -0.37 -16.52
N LEU A 199 19.16 -1.29 -17.11
CA LEU A 199 19.00 -2.65 -16.63
C LEU A 199 20.26 -3.53 -16.79
N LYS A 200 21.23 -3.12 -17.64
CA LYS A 200 22.52 -3.80 -17.78
C LYS A 200 23.53 -3.46 -16.68
N GLN A 201 23.25 -2.45 -15.87
CA GLN A 201 24.09 -2.07 -14.74
C GLN A 201 23.74 -2.88 -13.50
N ASP A 202 24.67 -3.04 -12.57
CA ASP A 202 24.36 -3.51 -11.22
C ASP A 202 23.89 -2.31 -10.38
N TYR A 203 22.77 -2.45 -9.68
CA TYR A 203 22.17 -1.34 -8.93
C TYR A 203 21.31 -1.80 -7.74
N PHE A 204 21.18 -0.90 -6.77
CA PHE A 204 20.15 -0.91 -5.75
C PHE A 204 18.95 -0.08 -6.22
N LEU A 205 17.76 -0.48 -5.83
CA LEU A 205 16.52 0.14 -6.30
C LEU A 205 15.70 0.69 -5.14
N GLN A 206 15.21 1.91 -5.29
CA GLN A 206 14.14 2.51 -4.50
C GLN A 206 12.98 2.90 -5.43
N VAL A 207 11.78 2.42 -5.15
CA VAL A 207 10.55 2.82 -5.86
C VAL A 207 9.57 3.40 -4.86
N SER A 208 9.35 4.72 -4.91
CA SER A 208 8.40 5.40 -4.03
C SER A 208 8.14 6.83 -4.46
N ARG A 209 7.10 7.46 -3.91
CA ARG A 209 6.99 8.92 -3.94
C ARG A 209 8.17 9.53 -3.15
N LEU A 210 8.80 10.56 -3.68
CA LEU A 210 9.90 11.25 -3.02
C LEU A 210 9.37 12.26 -1.99
N THR A 211 8.89 11.76 -0.86
CA THR A 211 8.19 12.54 0.18
C THR A 211 8.87 12.41 1.53
N GLN A 212 8.52 13.31 2.46
CA GLN A 212 8.96 13.26 3.85
C GLN A 212 8.71 11.90 4.51
N GLN A 213 7.61 11.22 4.16
CA GLN A 213 7.27 9.90 4.66
C GLN A 213 8.28 8.85 4.26
N LYS A 214 8.78 8.90 3.03
CA LYS A 214 9.68 7.89 2.46
C LYS A 214 11.15 8.13 2.77
N GLN A 215 11.49 9.29 3.31
CA GLN A 215 12.86 9.69 3.72
C GLN A 215 13.94 9.36 2.65
N PRO A 216 13.75 9.72 1.37
CA PRO A 216 14.72 9.38 0.34
C PRO A 216 16.10 10.01 0.56
N GLU A 217 16.17 11.13 1.28
CA GLU A 217 17.41 11.77 1.69
C GLU A 217 18.27 10.91 2.63
N HIS A 218 17.65 10.04 3.45
CA HIS A 218 18.40 9.09 4.27
C HIS A 218 19.10 8.05 3.41
N LEU A 219 18.46 7.63 2.31
CA LEU A 219 19.06 6.66 1.42
C LEU A 219 20.26 7.25 0.67
N VAL A 220 20.25 8.55 0.35
CA VAL A 220 21.43 9.22 -0.21
C VAL A 220 22.59 9.20 0.78
N ASP A 221 22.36 9.48 2.07
CA ASP A 221 23.39 9.42 3.13
C ASP A 221 23.95 8.00 3.30
N ILE A 222 23.06 6.99 3.32
CA ILE A 222 23.44 5.59 3.39
C ILE A 222 24.31 5.21 2.18
N TYR A 223 23.87 5.60 0.99
CA TYR A 223 24.59 5.28 -0.23
C TYR A 223 25.96 5.95 -0.30
N TYR A 224 26.11 7.19 0.17
CA TYR A 224 27.40 7.86 0.32
C TYR A 224 28.39 7.02 1.15
N LYS A 225 27.96 6.51 2.30
CA LYS A 225 28.78 5.62 3.14
C LYS A 225 29.11 4.30 2.45
N LEU A 226 28.16 3.72 1.71
CA LEU A 226 28.38 2.50 0.91
C LEU A 226 29.44 2.73 -0.16
N LYS A 227 29.43 3.87 -0.86
CA LYS A 227 30.46 4.24 -1.86
C LYS A 227 31.84 4.34 -1.21
N GLN A 228 31.95 4.95 -0.04
CA GLN A 228 33.21 5.02 0.72
C GLN A 228 33.71 3.63 1.14
N SER A 229 32.80 2.66 1.33
CA SER A 229 33.13 1.26 1.63
C SER A 229 33.40 0.42 0.36
N GLY A 230 33.45 1.02 -0.82
CA GLY A 230 33.87 0.35 -2.07
C GLY A 230 32.73 -0.26 -2.89
N ILE A 231 31.46 0.00 -2.57
CA ILE A 231 30.31 -0.45 -3.37
C ILE A 231 30.40 0.16 -4.78
N LYS A 232 30.18 -0.67 -5.79
CA LYS A 232 30.24 -0.28 -7.22
C LYS A 232 28.85 -0.16 -7.84
N GLU A 233 27.86 -0.84 -7.28
CA GLU A 233 26.46 -0.83 -7.70
C GLU A 233 25.91 0.59 -7.65
N LYS A 234 25.13 1.00 -8.65
CA LYS A 234 24.44 2.30 -8.68
C LYS A 234 23.24 2.31 -7.74
N LEU A 235 22.69 3.48 -7.47
CA LEU A 235 21.40 3.62 -6.80
C LEU A 235 20.40 4.26 -7.76
N TYR A 236 19.29 3.57 -8.03
CA TYR A 236 18.21 4.11 -8.84
C TYR A 236 17.00 4.47 -7.99
N PHE A 237 16.50 5.68 -8.19
CA PHE A 237 15.23 6.14 -7.65
C PHE A 237 14.19 6.17 -8.77
N ILE A 238 13.08 5.46 -8.57
CA ILE A 238 11.89 5.54 -9.41
C ILE A 238 10.78 6.22 -8.60
N GLY A 239 10.23 7.31 -9.14
CA GLY A 239 9.18 8.13 -8.56
C GLY A 239 9.49 9.61 -8.60
N ASP A 240 8.57 10.40 -8.07
CA ASP A 240 8.67 11.86 -8.00
C ASP A 240 8.05 12.39 -6.69
N GLY A 241 8.29 13.63 -6.32
CA GLY A 241 7.72 14.25 -5.12
C GLY A 241 8.48 15.47 -4.62
N GLU A 242 7.97 16.05 -3.55
CA GLU A 242 8.47 17.32 -2.98
C GLU A 242 9.94 17.31 -2.53
N LYS A 243 10.51 16.12 -2.27
CA LYS A 243 11.90 15.96 -1.84
C LYS A 243 12.92 15.88 -3.00
N LYS A 244 12.46 15.91 -4.24
CA LYS A 244 13.33 15.72 -5.42
C LYS A 244 14.49 16.69 -5.47
N GLU A 245 14.25 17.97 -5.25
CA GLU A 245 15.30 19.00 -5.31
C GLU A 245 16.28 18.86 -4.13
N ILE A 246 15.82 18.49 -2.96
CA ILE A 246 16.67 18.20 -1.79
C ILE A 246 17.61 17.02 -2.09
N ILE A 247 17.09 15.98 -2.73
CA ILE A 247 17.87 14.81 -3.14
C ILE A 247 18.94 15.21 -4.16
N LYS A 248 18.59 15.98 -5.18
CA LYS A 248 19.55 16.48 -6.20
C LYS A 248 20.68 17.30 -5.59
N GLN A 249 20.34 18.22 -4.67
CA GLN A 249 21.33 19.00 -3.97
C GLN A 249 22.29 18.11 -3.20
N LYS A 250 21.77 17.13 -2.45
CA LYS A 250 22.57 16.18 -1.67
C LYS A 250 23.47 15.28 -2.52
N ILE A 251 22.96 14.83 -3.68
CA ILE A 251 23.74 14.06 -4.67
C ILE A 251 24.94 14.89 -5.13
N LYS A 252 24.74 16.18 -5.43
CA LYS A 252 25.80 17.09 -5.84
C LYS A 252 26.80 17.37 -4.71
N GLU A 253 26.32 17.59 -3.49
CA GLU A 253 27.18 17.80 -2.30
C GLU A 253 28.13 16.62 -2.05
N TYR A 254 27.68 15.40 -2.33
CA TYR A 254 28.46 14.18 -2.16
C TYR A 254 29.21 13.73 -3.42
N ASN A 255 29.14 14.48 -4.53
CA ASN A 255 29.72 14.15 -5.84
C ASN A 255 29.27 12.77 -6.36
N LEU A 256 27.97 12.45 -6.25
CA LEU A 256 27.38 11.15 -6.60
C LEU A 256 26.52 11.20 -7.89
N GLU A 257 26.66 12.21 -8.73
CA GLU A 257 25.84 12.42 -9.94
C GLU A 257 25.95 11.25 -10.95
N ASN A 258 27.08 10.56 -10.97
CA ASN A 258 27.31 9.40 -11.82
C ASN A 258 26.84 8.08 -11.19
N ASP A 259 26.53 8.06 -9.90
CA ASP A 259 26.22 6.87 -9.13
C ASP A 259 24.75 6.78 -8.73
N ILE A 260 24.10 7.92 -8.46
CA ILE A 260 22.68 7.99 -8.10
C ILE A 260 21.88 8.55 -9.27
N ILE A 261 20.92 7.76 -9.78
CA ILE A 261 20.12 8.14 -10.94
C ILE A 261 18.64 8.30 -10.53
N LEU A 262 18.10 9.49 -10.77
CA LEU A 262 16.68 9.79 -10.59
C LEU A 262 15.94 9.53 -11.91
N LEU A 263 15.28 8.39 -12.03
CA LEU A 263 14.61 7.96 -13.27
C LEU A 263 13.21 8.59 -13.45
N GLY A 264 12.70 9.33 -12.45
CA GLY A 264 11.35 9.89 -12.50
C GLY A 264 10.28 8.82 -12.33
N GLN A 265 9.04 9.15 -12.71
CA GLN A 265 7.94 8.19 -12.68
C GLN A 265 8.04 7.23 -13.86
N ILE A 266 7.91 5.94 -13.58
CA ILE A 266 7.91 4.86 -14.57
C ILE A 266 6.60 4.09 -14.41
N GLU A 267 5.86 3.92 -15.50
CA GLU A 267 4.57 3.22 -15.51
C GLU A 267 4.73 1.73 -15.16
N ASN A 268 5.74 1.08 -15.72
CA ASN A 268 6.07 -0.31 -15.44
C ASN A 268 7.45 -0.44 -14.77
N PRO A 269 7.55 -0.38 -13.44
CA PRO A 269 8.83 -0.48 -12.74
C PRO A 269 9.33 -1.92 -12.56
N TYR A 270 8.53 -2.95 -12.87
CA TYR A 270 8.84 -4.34 -12.56
C TYR A 270 10.13 -4.87 -13.21
N PRO A 271 10.52 -4.48 -14.46
CA PRO A 271 11.84 -4.85 -14.97
C PRO A 271 13.00 -4.36 -14.08
N PHE A 272 12.85 -3.18 -13.45
CA PHE A 272 13.85 -2.69 -12.53
C PHE A 272 13.91 -3.47 -11.22
N PHE A 273 12.76 -3.90 -10.68
CA PHE A 273 12.78 -4.79 -9.52
C PHE A 273 13.48 -6.10 -9.85
N LYS A 274 13.14 -6.74 -10.97
CA LYS A 274 13.68 -8.04 -11.36
C LYS A 274 15.21 -8.05 -11.52
N ASN A 275 15.79 -6.94 -12.01
CA ASN A 275 17.22 -6.83 -12.30
C ASN A 275 18.02 -6.13 -11.19
N ALA A 276 17.37 -5.61 -10.14
CA ALA A 276 18.08 -4.99 -9.03
C ALA A 276 18.84 -6.01 -8.18
N LYS A 277 20.00 -5.63 -7.68
CA LYS A 277 20.72 -6.43 -6.67
C LYS A 277 19.97 -6.41 -5.35
N LEU A 278 19.52 -5.25 -4.89
CA LEU A 278 18.75 -5.08 -3.68
C LEU A 278 17.63 -4.06 -3.90
N PHE A 279 16.51 -4.29 -3.25
CA PHE A 279 15.52 -3.25 -3.02
C PHE A 279 15.78 -2.62 -1.65
N VAL A 280 15.93 -1.31 -1.60
CA VAL A 280 16.27 -0.56 -0.39
C VAL A 280 15.15 0.41 -0.02
N HIS A 281 14.72 0.42 1.26
CA HIS A 281 13.54 1.15 1.67
C HIS A 281 13.73 1.87 3.00
N THR A 282 13.55 3.20 3.00
CA THR A 282 13.85 4.06 4.16
C THR A 282 12.64 4.78 4.72
N ALA A 283 11.42 4.27 4.49
CA ALA A 283 10.21 4.93 4.94
C ALA A 283 10.11 5.03 6.47
N LYS A 284 9.62 6.18 6.95
CA LYS A 284 9.38 6.45 8.37
C LYS A 284 8.12 5.75 8.89
N TYR A 285 7.11 5.60 8.06
CA TYR A 285 5.85 4.91 8.37
C TYR A 285 5.19 4.41 7.09
N GLU A 286 4.52 3.27 7.20
CA GLU A 286 3.80 2.59 6.10
C GLU A 286 2.45 2.04 6.60
N GLY A 287 1.62 1.61 5.65
CA GLY A 287 0.56 0.65 5.89
C GLY A 287 1.12 -0.77 5.74
N LEU A 288 0.86 -1.39 4.60
CA LEU A 288 1.56 -2.59 4.13
C LEU A 288 2.20 -2.22 2.77
N PRO A 289 3.52 -1.94 2.72
CA PRO A 289 4.18 -1.40 1.53
C PRO A 289 4.21 -2.41 0.39
N THR A 290 3.39 -2.22 -0.64
CA THR A 290 3.30 -3.14 -1.79
C THR A 290 4.62 -3.24 -2.55
N VAL A 291 5.44 -2.21 -2.56
CA VAL A 291 6.76 -2.21 -3.21
C VAL A 291 7.73 -3.26 -2.62
N LEU A 292 7.62 -3.56 -1.31
CA LEU A 292 8.36 -4.66 -0.71
C LEU A 292 7.83 -6.01 -1.23
N LEU A 293 6.51 -6.15 -1.31
CA LEU A 293 5.87 -7.36 -1.84
C LEU A 293 6.22 -7.58 -3.33
N GLU A 294 6.25 -6.50 -4.11
CA GLU A 294 6.64 -6.50 -5.52
C GLU A 294 8.10 -6.93 -5.70
N SER A 295 8.98 -6.46 -4.81
CA SER A 295 10.38 -6.89 -4.77
C SER A 295 10.50 -8.39 -4.45
N LEU A 296 9.81 -8.87 -3.40
CA LEU A 296 9.81 -10.28 -3.05
C LEU A 296 9.24 -11.18 -4.16
N ALA A 297 8.17 -10.72 -4.85
CA ALA A 297 7.55 -11.44 -5.95
C ALA A 297 8.50 -11.68 -7.13
N LEU A 298 9.51 -10.83 -7.31
CA LEU A 298 10.52 -10.94 -8.35
C LEU A 298 11.86 -11.51 -7.86
N GLY A 299 11.89 -11.99 -6.60
CA GLY A 299 13.07 -12.61 -6.01
C GLY A 299 14.20 -11.62 -5.68
N THR A 300 13.90 -10.33 -5.58
CA THR A 300 14.90 -9.31 -5.23
C THR A 300 14.95 -9.12 -3.73
N PRO A 301 16.12 -9.37 -3.07
CA PRO A 301 16.27 -9.23 -1.65
C PRO A 301 16.02 -7.79 -1.18
N VAL A 302 15.43 -7.64 0.01
CA VAL A 302 15.01 -6.35 0.57
C VAL A 302 15.82 -6.01 1.81
N VAL A 303 16.27 -4.75 1.87
CA VAL A 303 16.78 -4.10 3.10
C VAL A 303 15.87 -2.91 3.40
N SER A 304 15.21 -2.89 4.56
CA SER A 304 14.22 -1.88 4.90
C SER A 304 14.36 -1.37 6.31
N TYR A 305 14.05 -0.08 6.53
CA TYR A 305 13.76 0.36 7.89
C TYR A 305 12.56 -0.39 8.44
N ASP A 306 12.65 -0.77 9.71
CA ASP A 306 11.58 -1.36 10.50
C ASP A 306 10.66 -0.26 11.05
N CYS A 307 9.91 0.37 10.15
CA CYS A 307 8.93 1.36 10.57
C CYS A 307 7.72 0.69 11.25
N PRO A 308 6.89 1.44 11.99
CA PRO A 308 5.90 0.87 12.93
C PRO A 308 4.96 -0.20 12.37
N THR A 309 4.63 -0.13 11.08
CA THR A 309 3.71 -1.08 10.42
C THR A 309 4.24 -1.51 9.05
N GLY A 310 3.95 -2.73 8.66
CA GLY A 310 4.17 -3.29 7.32
C GLY A 310 5.47 -4.05 7.14
N PRO A 311 6.68 -3.46 7.22
CA PRO A 311 7.91 -4.18 6.93
C PRO A 311 8.07 -5.48 7.73
N ARG A 312 7.78 -5.50 9.04
CA ARG A 312 7.80 -6.72 9.86
C ARG A 312 6.81 -7.80 9.42
N ASP A 313 5.64 -7.37 8.94
CA ASP A 313 4.64 -8.31 8.42
C ASP A 313 5.11 -8.97 7.13
N ILE A 314 5.97 -8.29 6.37
CA ILE A 314 6.50 -8.76 5.08
C ILE A 314 7.80 -9.53 5.26
N LEU A 315 8.77 -8.94 5.94
CA LEU A 315 10.13 -9.47 6.03
C LEU A 315 10.33 -10.43 7.22
N GLY A 316 9.28 -10.60 8.05
CA GLY A 316 9.37 -11.41 9.26
C GLY A 316 9.91 -10.62 10.46
N LYS A 317 9.54 -11.01 11.69
CA LYS A 317 9.90 -10.30 12.92
C LYS A 317 11.40 -10.28 13.19
N ASN A 318 12.11 -11.33 12.77
CA ASN A 318 13.54 -11.53 12.99
C ASN A 318 14.32 -11.51 11.68
N SER A 319 13.86 -10.75 10.67
CA SER A 319 14.51 -10.65 9.36
C SER A 319 14.59 -12.00 8.61
N GLU A 320 13.54 -12.82 8.69
CA GLU A 320 13.52 -14.16 8.07
C GLU A 320 13.55 -14.09 6.53
N TYR A 321 12.99 -13.01 5.94
CA TYR A 321 12.78 -12.87 4.50
C TYR A 321 13.45 -11.64 3.88
N GLY A 322 14.31 -10.95 4.63
CA GLY A 322 15.03 -9.74 4.25
C GLY A 322 15.51 -9.00 5.48
N GLU A 323 16.30 -7.95 5.35
CA GLU A 323 16.87 -7.23 6.48
C GLU A 323 15.93 -6.14 7.00
N LEU A 324 15.64 -6.16 8.30
CA LEU A 324 14.94 -5.12 9.04
C LEU A 324 15.92 -4.31 9.87
N ILE A 325 15.98 -3.01 9.63
CA ILE A 325 16.91 -2.09 10.27
C ILE A 325 16.13 -1.14 11.18
N SER A 326 16.59 -0.93 12.39
CA SER A 326 15.98 0.04 13.30
C SER A 326 15.77 1.39 12.61
N LEU A 327 14.63 2.01 12.85
CA LEU A 327 14.27 3.26 12.19
C LEU A 327 15.35 4.33 12.40
N ASN A 328 15.81 4.94 11.28
CA ASN A 328 16.85 5.96 11.20
C ASN A 328 18.30 5.47 11.53
N ASP A 329 18.52 4.19 11.75
CA ASP A 329 19.87 3.65 11.95
C ASP A 329 20.57 3.44 10.59
N LYS A 330 21.21 4.50 10.10
CA LYS A 330 21.90 4.50 8.82
C LYS A 330 23.16 3.65 8.82
N ASP A 331 23.83 3.53 9.97
CA ASP A 331 25.08 2.77 10.09
C ASP A 331 24.80 1.28 10.04
N MET A 332 23.81 0.81 10.79
CA MET A 332 23.35 -0.58 10.69
C MET A 332 22.81 -0.90 9.28
N PHE A 333 22.16 0.06 8.62
CA PHE A 333 21.69 -0.14 7.23
C PHE A 333 22.87 -0.39 6.29
N VAL A 334 23.95 0.41 6.40
CA VAL A 334 25.20 0.23 5.63
C VAL A 334 25.81 -1.13 5.92
N GLU A 335 25.95 -1.50 7.20
CA GLU A 335 26.50 -2.79 7.62
C GLU A 335 25.74 -3.97 6.99
N LYS A 336 24.40 -3.95 7.05
CA LYS A 336 23.58 -5.06 6.52
C LYS A 336 23.60 -5.13 5.00
N VAL A 337 23.66 -4.00 4.30
CA VAL A 337 23.87 -4.00 2.84
C VAL A 337 25.21 -4.61 2.50
N LEU A 338 26.31 -4.21 3.17
CA LEU A 338 27.65 -4.74 2.92
C LEU A 338 27.73 -6.24 3.25
N GLU A 339 27.16 -6.68 4.37
CA GLU A 339 27.09 -8.08 4.76
C GLU A 339 26.39 -8.92 3.66
N LEU A 340 25.27 -8.42 3.16
CA LEU A 340 24.47 -9.12 2.15
C LEU A 340 25.19 -9.14 0.78
N MET A 341 25.86 -8.06 0.39
CA MET A 341 26.62 -8.01 -0.87
C MET A 341 27.90 -8.85 -0.83
N ASN A 342 28.51 -9.04 0.33
CA ASN A 342 29.72 -9.84 0.51
C ASN A 342 29.45 -11.34 0.78
N SER A 343 28.18 -11.72 1.07
CA SER A 343 27.82 -13.11 1.35
C SER A 343 26.90 -13.67 0.26
N LYS A 344 27.49 -14.38 -0.71
CA LYS A 344 26.72 -15.05 -1.77
C LYS A 344 25.67 -16.02 -1.20
N GLU A 345 26.02 -16.75 -0.13
CA GLU A 345 25.10 -17.69 0.52
C GLU A 345 23.86 -16.97 1.07
N LYS A 346 24.07 -15.90 1.85
CA LYS A 346 22.98 -15.11 2.45
C LYS A 346 22.12 -14.46 1.37
N TYR A 347 22.76 -13.92 0.32
CA TYR A 347 22.10 -13.30 -0.82
C TYR A 347 21.16 -14.29 -1.54
N GLU A 348 21.65 -15.47 -1.94
CA GLU A 348 20.86 -16.47 -2.64
C GLU A 348 19.77 -17.08 -1.72
N LYS A 349 20.02 -17.19 -0.42
CA LYS A 349 19.01 -17.55 0.56
C LYS A 349 17.85 -16.57 0.55
N TYR A 350 18.10 -15.25 0.61
CA TYR A 350 17.03 -14.26 0.60
C TYR A 350 16.30 -14.20 -0.75
N LYS A 351 16.99 -14.35 -1.87
CA LYS A 351 16.33 -14.48 -3.18
C LYS A 351 15.29 -15.61 -3.18
N LYS A 352 15.68 -16.79 -2.71
CA LYS A 352 14.79 -17.95 -2.65
C LYS A 352 13.63 -17.73 -1.68
N LEU A 353 13.93 -17.23 -0.49
CA LEU A 353 12.92 -16.99 0.54
C LEU A 353 11.95 -15.87 0.16
N SER A 354 12.40 -14.87 -0.61
CA SER A 354 11.54 -13.80 -1.15
C SER A 354 10.39 -14.37 -1.98
N LEU A 355 10.69 -15.25 -2.93
CA LEU A 355 9.68 -15.90 -3.79
C LEU A 355 8.68 -16.73 -2.98
N ILE A 356 9.16 -17.47 -1.98
CA ILE A 356 8.30 -18.25 -1.09
C ILE A 356 7.38 -17.31 -0.29
N ARG A 357 7.94 -16.25 0.30
CA ARG A 357 7.20 -15.31 1.12
C ARG A 357 6.15 -14.53 0.34
N ALA A 358 6.43 -14.16 -0.90
CA ALA A 358 5.49 -13.46 -1.76
C ALA A 358 4.16 -14.20 -1.92
N ASN A 359 4.17 -15.54 -1.92
CA ASN A 359 2.96 -16.36 -2.02
C ASN A 359 1.98 -16.13 -0.87
N ASP A 360 2.45 -15.81 0.33
CA ASP A 360 1.57 -15.52 1.47
C ASP A 360 0.65 -14.31 1.22
N PHE A 361 1.07 -13.42 0.31
CA PHE A 361 0.35 -12.21 -0.09
C PHE A 361 -0.31 -12.34 -1.47
N SER A 362 -0.37 -13.55 -2.02
CA SER A 362 -0.94 -13.79 -3.34
C SER A 362 -2.44 -13.51 -3.41
N MET A 363 -2.93 -13.23 -4.61
CA MET A 363 -4.37 -13.16 -4.92
C MET A 363 -5.12 -14.41 -4.42
N GLU A 364 -4.53 -15.60 -4.60
CA GLU A 364 -5.16 -16.87 -4.23
C GLU A 364 -5.36 -16.97 -2.71
N ASN A 365 -4.32 -16.70 -1.92
CA ASN A 365 -4.43 -16.76 -0.45
C ASN A 365 -5.40 -15.71 0.09
N ASN A 366 -5.41 -14.51 -0.48
CA ASN A 366 -6.39 -13.49 -0.12
C ASN A 366 -7.82 -13.92 -0.49
N LYS A 367 -8.02 -14.53 -1.66
CA LYS A 367 -9.32 -15.04 -2.11
C LYS A 367 -9.88 -16.09 -1.16
N VAL A 368 -9.06 -17.05 -0.72
CA VAL A 368 -9.45 -18.06 0.27
C VAL A 368 -9.88 -17.38 1.58
N LYS A 369 -9.08 -16.42 2.08
CA LYS A 369 -9.39 -15.69 3.32
C LYS A 369 -10.67 -14.87 3.21
N LEU A 370 -10.86 -14.16 2.10
CA LEU A 370 -12.09 -13.39 1.86
C LEU A 370 -13.33 -14.28 1.83
N LYS A 371 -13.25 -15.44 1.15
CA LYS A 371 -14.34 -16.41 1.10
C LYS A 371 -14.73 -16.85 2.50
N GLU A 372 -13.77 -17.30 3.30
CA GLU A 372 -13.99 -17.70 4.70
C GLU A 372 -14.71 -16.63 5.49
N LEU A 373 -14.22 -15.38 5.44
CA LEU A 373 -14.75 -14.27 6.22
C LEU A 373 -16.17 -13.83 5.79
N ILE A 374 -16.44 -13.88 4.49
CA ILE A 374 -17.75 -13.51 3.94
C ILE A 374 -18.79 -14.59 4.18
N GLU A 375 -18.45 -15.87 4.05
CA GLU A 375 -19.40 -16.98 4.26
C GLU A 375 -19.75 -17.19 5.74
N ASN A 376 -18.83 -16.88 6.66
CA ASN A 376 -19.08 -17.01 8.11
C ASN A 376 -20.09 -16.01 8.69
N ILE A 377 -20.56 -15.05 7.90
CA ILE A 377 -21.61 -14.11 8.36
C ILE A 377 -23.01 -14.74 8.33
N LYS A 378 -23.20 -15.77 7.52
CA LYS A 378 -24.48 -16.47 7.38
C LYS A 378 -24.75 -17.47 8.50
N LYS A 379 -23.74 -17.73 9.33
CA LYS A 379 -23.84 -18.58 10.53
C LYS A 379 -24.00 -17.75 11.80
#